data_1cdeba271c4e33dd040806d426d4429c
#
_entry.id   1cdeba271c4e33dd040806d426d4429c
#
_cell.length_a   1.000
_cell.length_b   1.000
_cell.length_c   1.000
_cell.angle_alpha   90.00
_cell.angle_beta   90.00
_cell.angle_gamma   90.00
#
_symmetry.space_group_name_H-M   'P 1'
#
loop_
_entity.id
_entity.type
_entity.pdbx_description
1 polymer ?
#
loop_
_entity_poly.entity_id
_entity_poly.type
_entity_poly.pdbx_seq_one_letter_code
_entity_poly.pdbx_strand_id
1 'polypeptide(L)'
;IAGGEPAIQHAVEGAEDNQLAGEEDLASLALTKDDTVIGLSASGRTPYVCGGLRYARQLGCSTAAIACSPNAVMFSHADIAICPLVGPEALTGSTRMKSGTAQKMILNMISTATMVKLGKTYENLMVDVNATNAKLKARAKRIVMQATQCTEEVAAETLSAADNHAKLAILMILTNTDVDTARKHLAESQGYLRGAIGHREIP
;
A
#
# COMPACT_ATOMS: atom_id res chain seq x y z
N ILE A 1 -10.41 -4.91 13.12
CA ILE A 1 -11.84 -5.18 12.81
C ILE A 1 -12.60 -5.27 14.13
N ALA A 2 -13.67 -4.47 14.31
CA ALA A 2 -14.54 -4.58 15.47
C ALA A 2 -15.06 -6.02 15.63
N GLY A 3 -14.88 -6.63 16.83
CA GLY A 3 -15.20 -8.04 17.07
C GLY A 3 -14.10 -9.02 16.70
N GLY A 4 -12.95 -8.55 16.20
CA GLY A 4 -11.76 -9.36 15.95
C GLY A 4 -11.91 -10.39 14.83
N GLU A 5 -11.10 -11.43 14.86
CA GLU A 5 -11.08 -12.49 13.83
C GLU A 5 -12.44 -13.20 13.62
N PRO A 6 -13.23 -13.50 14.66
CA PRO A 6 -14.56 -14.10 14.47
C PRO A 6 -15.50 -13.25 13.62
N ALA A 7 -15.37 -11.91 13.69
CA ALA A 7 -16.22 -10.97 12.95
C ALA A 7 -15.98 -10.98 11.42
N ILE A 8 -14.92 -11.61 10.95
CA ILE A 8 -14.66 -11.80 9.52
C ILE A 8 -15.70 -12.72 8.87
N GLN A 9 -16.19 -13.71 9.63
CA GLN A 9 -17.12 -14.72 9.12
C GLN A 9 -18.52 -14.61 9.76
N HIS A 10 -18.61 -14.17 11.00
CA HIS A 10 -19.84 -14.10 11.77
C HIS A 10 -20.04 -12.71 12.39
N ALA A 11 -21.26 -12.17 12.31
CA ALA A 11 -21.56 -10.91 12.95
C ALA A 11 -21.38 -11.00 14.48
N VAL A 12 -20.65 -10.05 15.04
CA VAL A 12 -20.51 -9.88 16.50
C VAL A 12 -21.29 -8.64 16.89
N GLU A 13 -22.49 -8.86 17.39
CA GLU A 13 -23.41 -7.76 17.75
C GLU A 13 -22.79 -6.84 18.81
N GLY A 14 -22.97 -5.52 18.62
CA GLY A 14 -22.48 -4.49 19.55
C GLY A 14 -20.96 -4.26 19.55
N ALA A 15 -20.17 -5.01 18.76
CA ALA A 15 -18.72 -4.82 18.70
C ALA A 15 -18.34 -3.42 18.19
N GLU A 16 -19.10 -2.85 17.27
CA GLU A 16 -18.86 -1.51 16.73
C GLU A 16 -19.13 -0.39 17.75
N ASP A 17 -19.97 -0.65 18.76
CA ASP A 17 -20.36 0.33 19.77
C ASP A 17 -19.37 0.40 20.95
N ASN A 18 -18.46 -0.56 21.03
CA ASN A 18 -17.47 -0.62 22.10
C ASN A 18 -16.24 0.23 21.77
N GLN A 19 -16.22 1.46 22.27
CA GLN A 19 -15.11 2.39 22.06
C GLN A 19 -13.81 1.91 22.71
N LEU A 20 -13.89 1.29 23.92
CA LEU A 20 -12.72 0.81 24.64
C LEU A 20 -12.02 -0.34 23.90
N ALA A 21 -12.80 -1.24 23.29
CA ALA A 21 -12.24 -2.33 22.50
C ALA A 21 -11.36 -1.84 21.35
N GLY A 22 -11.68 -0.68 20.73
CA GLY A 22 -10.83 -0.08 19.71
C GLY A 22 -9.47 0.38 20.24
N GLU A 23 -9.40 0.83 21.47
CA GLU A 23 -8.16 1.20 22.16
C GLU A 23 -7.36 -0.06 22.57
N GLU A 24 -8.02 -1.05 23.16
CA GLU A 24 -7.42 -2.31 23.62
C GLU A 24 -6.82 -3.12 22.45
N ASP A 25 -7.54 -3.22 21.35
CA ASP A 25 -7.05 -3.92 20.15
C ASP A 25 -5.77 -3.28 19.61
N LEU A 26 -5.72 -1.95 19.55
CA LEU A 26 -4.50 -1.24 19.11
C LEU A 26 -3.37 -1.32 20.14
N ALA A 27 -3.70 -1.29 21.44
CA ALA A 27 -2.71 -1.45 22.50
C ALA A 27 -2.02 -2.83 22.43
N SER A 28 -2.77 -3.87 22.05
CA SER A 28 -2.22 -5.23 21.89
C SER A 28 -1.19 -5.33 20.76
N LEU A 29 -1.20 -4.41 19.80
CA LEU A 29 -0.25 -4.35 18.67
C LEU A 29 1.05 -3.62 19.00
N ALA A 30 1.19 -3.06 20.24
CA ALA A 30 2.36 -2.32 20.67
C ALA A 30 2.78 -1.18 19.71
N LEU A 31 1.81 -0.38 19.28
CA LEU A 31 2.02 0.74 18.37
C LEU A 31 3.07 1.73 18.89
N THR A 32 3.79 2.33 17.95
CA THR A 32 4.77 3.40 18.19
C THR A 32 4.42 4.64 17.35
N LYS A 33 5.10 5.75 17.62
CA LYS A 33 4.95 6.98 16.84
C LYS A 33 5.29 6.82 15.33
N ASP A 34 5.98 5.75 14.96
CA ASP A 34 6.37 5.47 13.57
C ASP A 34 5.26 4.73 12.81
N ASP A 35 4.18 4.36 13.51
CA ASP A 35 3.03 3.69 12.92
C ASP A 35 1.99 4.70 12.40
N THR A 36 1.20 4.26 11.44
CA THR A 36 0.06 5.01 10.90
C THR A 36 -1.22 4.23 11.09
N VAL A 37 -2.23 4.85 11.71
CA VAL A 37 -3.54 4.24 11.93
C VAL A 37 -4.59 4.90 11.04
N ILE A 38 -5.29 4.09 10.24
CA ILE A 38 -6.35 4.55 9.35
C ILE A 38 -7.68 3.98 9.84
N GLY A 39 -8.55 4.84 10.35
CA GLY A 39 -9.91 4.48 10.76
C GLY A 39 -10.88 4.50 9.57
N LEU A 40 -11.69 3.43 9.42
CA LEU A 40 -12.70 3.32 8.37
C LEU A 40 -14.07 3.11 8.98
N SER A 41 -15.02 3.99 8.59
CA SER A 41 -16.44 3.84 8.90
C SER A 41 -17.25 4.58 7.84
N ALA A 42 -18.23 3.93 7.24
CA ALA A 42 -19.07 4.60 6.23
C ALA A 42 -19.83 5.80 6.81
N SER A 43 -20.42 5.64 8.01
CA SER A 43 -21.12 6.70 8.73
C SER A 43 -20.17 7.71 9.41
N GLY A 44 -18.96 7.26 9.74
CA GLY A 44 -17.97 8.04 10.46
C GLY A 44 -18.29 8.31 11.93
N ARG A 45 -19.22 7.51 12.52
CA ARG A 45 -19.67 7.66 13.92
C ARG A 45 -19.40 6.46 14.79
N THR A 46 -18.81 5.40 14.24
CA THR A 46 -18.55 4.13 14.91
C THR A 46 -17.66 4.32 16.13
N PRO A 47 -18.16 4.07 17.37
CA PRO A 47 -17.40 4.31 18.60
C PRO A 47 -16.07 3.56 18.66
N TYR A 48 -16.05 2.30 18.25
CA TYR A 48 -14.82 1.49 18.15
C TYR A 48 -13.72 2.21 17.34
N VAL A 49 -14.06 2.76 16.17
CA VAL A 49 -13.09 3.46 15.31
C VAL A 49 -12.64 4.77 15.94
N CYS A 50 -13.56 5.52 16.56
CA CYS A 50 -13.25 6.76 17.27
C CYS A 50 -12.28 6.51 18.43
N GLY A 51 -12.48 5.41 19.19
CA GLY A 51 -11.59 4.99 20.27
C GLY A 51 -10.18 4.69 19.76
N GLY A 52 -10.08 3.84 18.75
CA GLY A 52 -8.79 3.49 18.18
C GLY A 52 -8.02 4.71 17.63
N LEU A 53 -8.68 5.61 16.89
CA LEU A 53 -8.03 6.82 16.38
C LEU A 53 -7.54 7.74 17.51
N ARG A 54 -8.36 7.93 18.54
CA ARG A 54 -7.97 8.74 19.70
C ARG A 54 -6.76 8.16 20.41
N TYR A 55 -6.75 6.84 20.65
CA TYR A 55 -5.62 6.14 21.25
C TYR A 55 -4.35 6.29 20.45
N ALA A 56 -4.42 6.00 19.14
CA ALA A 56 -3.27 6.14 18.24
C ALA A 56 -2.68 7.55 18.24
N ARG A 57 -3.54 8.58 18.23
CA ARG A 57 -3.12 9.99 18.29
C ARG A 57 -2.45 10.34 19.63
N GLN A 58 -2.91 9.79 20.75
CA GLN A 58 -2.27 9.98 22.06
C GLN A 58 -0.87 9.39 22.11
N LEU A 59 -0.62 8.29 21.39
CA LEU A 59 0.72 7.69 21.25
C LEU A 59 1.64 8.44 20.29
N GLY A 60 1.12 9.43 19.56
CA GLY A 60 1.87 10.19 18.55
C GLY A 60 1.96 9.51 17.19
N CYS A 61 1.12 8.49 16.91
CA CYS A 61 0.99 7.90 15.59
C CYS A 61 0.38 8.91 14.61
N SER A 62 0.75 8.81 13.32
CA SER A 62 0.00 9.48 12.25
C SER A 62 -1.39 8.87 12.11
N THR A 63 -2.43 9.71 11.96
CA THR A 63 -3.80 9.21 11.91
C THR A 63 -4.56 9.72 10.69
N ALA A 64 -5.34 8.84 10.08
CA ALA A 64 -6.26 9.20 9.01
C ALA A 64 -7.66 8.59 9.26
N ALA A 65 -8.70 9.27 8.80
CA ALA A 65 -10.07 8.82 8.90
C ALA A 65 -10.74 8.83 7.52
N ILE A 66 -11.39 7.72 7.16
CA ILE A 66 -12.12 7.57 5.89
C ILE A 66 -13.59 7.34 6.19
N ALA A 67 -14.45 8.31 5.84
CA ALA A 67 -15.89 8.21 6.04
C ALA A 67 -16.66 8.82 4.86
N CYS A 68 -17.84 8.28 4.54
CA CYS A 68 -18.67 8.76 3.42
C CYS A 68 -19.71 9.81 3.87
N SER A 69 -19.54 10.39 5.05
CA SER A 69 -20.39 11.45 5.61
C SER A 69 -19.54 12.69 5.89
N PRO A 70 -19.94 13.89 5.40
CA PRO A 70 -19.14 15.12 5.57
C PRO A 70 -19.02 15.56 7.04
N ASN A 71 -19.97 15.19 7.88
CA ASN A 71 -19.98 15.55 9.31
C ASN A 71 -19.60 14.36 10.19
N ALA A 72 -18.64 13.56 9.75
CA ALA A 72 -18.20 12.38 10.48
C ALA A 72 -17.44 12.77 11.76
N VAL A 73 -17.91 12.29 12.92
CA VAL A 73 -17.30 12.56 14.24
C VAL A 73 -15.83 12.12 14.28
N MET A 74 -15.51 10.99 13.66
CA MET A 74 -14.15 10.45 13.62
C MET A 74 -13.12 11.38 12.99
N PHE A 75 -13.52 12.36 12.18
CA PHE A 75 -12.60 13.33 11.59
C PHE A 75 -11.91 14.22 12.64
N SER A 76 -12.60 14.51 13.77
CA SER A 76 -11.99 15.27 14.87
C SER A 76 -10.89 14.50 15.61
N HIS A 77 -10.81 13.18 15.42
CA HIS A 77 -9.83 12.29 16.05
C HIS A 77 -8.68 11.89 15.11
N ALA A 78 -8.61 12.46 13.89
CA ALA A 78 -7.58 12.15 12.92
C ALA A 78 -6.88 13.41 12.41
N ASP A 79 -5.62 13.26 11.96
CA ASP A 79 -4.84 14.34 11.36
C ASP A 79 -5.26 14.57 9.91
N ILE A 80 -5.69 13.51 9.21
CA ILE A 80 -6.14 13.54 7.82
C ILE A 80 -7.57 13.01 7.72
N ALA A 81 -8.47 13.82 7.16
CA ALA A 81 -9.85 13.42 6.87
C ALA A 81 -10.05 13.18 5.37
N ILE A 82 -10.56 12.00 5.02
CA ILE A 82 -10.87 11.62 3.63
C ILE A 82 -12.37 11.33 3.54
N CYS A 83 -13.11 12.16 2.79
CA CYS A 83 -14.56 12.06 2.69
C CYS A 83 -15.02 11.87 1.24
N PRO A 84 -15.12 10.64 0.73
CA PRO A 84 -15.74 10.39 -0.56
C PRO A 84 -17.27 10.55 -0.46
N LEU A 85 -17.81 11.56 -1.10
CA LEU A 85 -19.25 11.80 -1.17
C LEU A 85 -19.88 10.91 -2.24
N VAL A 86 -20.38 9.77 -1.85
CA VAL A 86 -20.92 8.74 -2.78
C VAL A 86 -22.41 8.89 -3.08
N GLY A 87 -23.09 9.81 -2.41
CA GLY A 87 -24.56 9.97 -2.49
C GLY A 87 -25.33 8.82 -1.82
N PRO A 88 -26.66 8.77 -1.99
CA PRO A 88 -27.48 7.75 -1.36
C PRO A 88 -27.20 6.36 -1.93
N GLU A 89 -27.24 5.35 -1.06
CA GLU A 89 -27.17 3.95 -1.47
C GLU A 89 -28.46 3.51 -2.17
N ALA A 90 -28.35 2.47 -3.02
CA ALA A 90 -29.54 1.88 -3.65
C ALA A 90 -30.50 1.27 -2.62
N LEU A 91 -29.97 0.76 -1.52
CA LEU A 91 -30.71 0.26 -0.37
C LEU A 91 -30.38 1.13 0.85
N THR A 92 -31.34 1.91 1.32
CA THR A 92 -31.14 2.82 2.46
C THR A 92 -30.66 2.06 3.70
N GLY A 93 -29.59 2.54 4.30
CA GLY A 93 -28.97 1.94 5.49
C GLY A 93 -27.91 0.87 5.18
N SER A 94 -27.80 0.37 3.94
CA SER A 94 -26.77 -0.60 3.55
C SER A 94 -25.61 0.10 2.85
N THR A 95 -24.46 0.23 3.51
CA THR A 95 -23.29 1.00 3.03
C THR A 95 -22.26 0.16 2.27
N ARG A 96 -22.65 -1.05 1.82
CA ARG A 96 -21.73 -2.01 1.19
C ARG A 96 -21.44 -1.76 -0.28
N MET A 97 -22.32 -1.07 -0.99
CA MET A 97 -22.19 -0.86 -2.44
C MET A 97 -21.32 0.37 -2.73
N LYS A 98 -21.86 1.58 -2.61
CA LYS A 98 -21.13 2.80 -2.98
C LYS A 98 -20.03 3.13 -1.96
N SER A 99 -20.38 3.18 -0.68
CA SER A 99 -19.44 3.51 0.39
C SER A 99 -18.32 2.48 0.48
N GLY A 100 -18.66 1.19 0.55
CA GLY A 100 -17.66 0.13 0.61
C GLY A 100 -16.74 0.09 -0.62
N THR A 101 -17.27 0.33 -1.83
CA THR A 101 -16.49 0.43 -3.06
C THR A 101 -15.52 1.62 -3.01
N ALA A 102 -16.01 2.80 -2.60
CA ALA A 102 -15.16 3.99 -2.48
C ALA A 102 -14.05 3.79 -1.46
N GLN A 103 -14.35 3.25 -0.29
CA GLN A 103 -13.36 2.92 0.74
C GLN A 103 -12.31 1.93 0.24
N LYS A 104 -12.73 0.84 -0.43
CA LYS A 104 -11.80 -0.11 -1.06
C LYS A 104 -10.88 0.58 -2.08
N MET A 105 -11.42 1.45 -2.93
CA MET A 105 -10.62 2.18 -3.92
C MET A 105 -9.60 3.11 -3.24
N ILE A 106 -10.00 3.82 -2.18
CA ILE A 106 -9.09 4.70 -1.42
C ILE A 106 -7.94 3.89 -0.80
N LEU A 107 -8.24 2.75 -0.18
CA LEU A 107 -7.21 1.87 0.38
C LEU A 107 -6.23 1.37 -0.70
N ASN A 108 -6.74 1.00 -1.87
CA ASN A 108 -5.92 0.60 -2.99
C ASN A 108 -5.07 1.76 -3.53
N MET A 109 -5.61 2.99 -3.57
CA MET A 109 -4.83 4.18 -3.95
C MET A 109 -3.71 4.46 -2.94
N ILE A 110 -3.99 4.39 -1.63
CA ILE A 110 -3.00 4.59 -0.57
C ILE A 110 -1.88 3.54 -0.69
N SER A 111 -2.23 2.26 -0.76
CA SER A 111 -1.23 1.19 -0.86
C SER A 111 -0.41 1.28 -2.15
N THR A 112 -1.05 1.57 -3.28
CA THR A 112 -0.35 1.75 -4.57
C THR A 112 0.59 2.95 -4.53
N ALA A 113 0.13 4.10 -4.05
CA ALA A 113 0.96 5.30 -3.92
C ALA A 113 2.14 5.08 -2.97
N THR A 114 1.94 4.33 -1.89
CA THR A 114 3.01 3.94 -0.97
C THR A 114 4.07 3.09 -1.69
N MET A 115 3.66 2.09 -2.48
CA MET A 115 4.60 1.27 -3.24
C MET A 115 5.35 2.08 -4.31
N VAL A 116 4.69 3.03 -4.95
CA VAL A 116 5.35 3.98 -5.88
C VAL A 116 6.40 4.82 -5.13
N LYS A 117 6.03 5.36 -3.96
CA LYS A 117 6.95 6.15 -3.12
C LYS A 117 8.09 5.35 -2.51
N LEU A 118 7.96 4.05 -2.41
CA LEU A 118 9.03 3.13 -2.01
C LEU A 118 9.92 2.67 -3.18
N GLY A 119 9.77 3.27 -4.37
CA GLY A 119 10.57 2.93 -5.54
C GLY A 119 10.30 1.54 -6.11
N LYS A 120 9.12 0.95 -5.85
CA LYS A 120 8.75 -0.39 -6.33
C LYS A 120 8.21 -0.40 -7.76
N THR A 121 8.19 0.76 -8.41
CA THR A 121 7.72 0.94 -9.77
C THR A 121 8.77 1.63 -10.64
N TYR A 122 8.71 1.36 -11.93
CA TYR A 122 9.42 2.09 -12.97
C TYR A 122 8.42 2.40 -14.09
N GLU A 123 8.17 3.68 -14.31
CA GLU A 123 7.06 4.15 -15.15
C GLU A 123 5.73 3.54 -14.66
N ASN A 124 5.01 2.80 -15.52
CA ASN A 124 3.78 2.09 -15.15
C ASN A 124 4.01 0.60 -14.83
N LEU A 125 5.28 0.17 -14.71
CA LEU A 125 5.63 -1.22 -14.46
C LEU A 125 5.93 -1.45 -12.98
N MET A 126 5.38 -2.53 -12.42
CA MET A 126 5.75 -3.01 -11.09
C MET A 126 7.02 -3.85 -11.20
N VAL A 127 8.17 -3.24 -10.87
CA VAL A 127 9.48 -3.85 -11.09
C VAL A 127 10.03 -4.64 -9.89
N ASP A 128 9.43 -4.48 -8.73
CA ASP A 128 9.84 -5.16 -7.50
C ASP A 128 9.06 -6.48 -7.32
N VAL A 129 9.22 -7.37 -8.31
CA VAL A 129 8.56 -8.68 -8.34
C VAL A 129 9.54 -9.76 -7.91
N ASN A 130 9.19 -10.50 -6.86
CA ASN A 130 9.89 -11.73 -6.50
C ASN A 130 9.30 -12.91 -7.28
N ALA A 131 10.05 -13.42 -8.25
CA ALA A 131 9.60 -14.43 -9.20
C ALA A 131 9.71 -15.86 -8.64
N THR A 132 8.87 -16.21 -7.66
CA THR A 132 8.90 -17.48 -6.92
C THR A 132 8.28 -18.68 -7.67
N ASN A 133 7.49 -18.45 -8.71
CA ASN A 133 6.85 -19.50 -9.52
C ASN A 133 6.93 -19.21 -11.01
N ALA A 134 6.59 -20.20 -11.85
CA ALA A 134 6.71 -20.10 -13.30
C ALA A 134 5.92 -18.91 -13.90
N LYS A 135 4.72 -18.62 -13.38
CA LYS A 135 3.89 -17.49 -13.82
C LYS A 135 4.58 -16.17 -13.50
N LEU A 136 5.14 -16.03 -12.30
CA LEU A 136 5.86 -14.81 -11.88
C LEU A 136 7.19 -14.63 -12.63
N LYS A 137 7.89 -15.72 -12.94
CA LYS A 137 9.09 -15.69 -13.80
C LYS A 137 8.77 -15.20 -15.21
N ALA A 138 7.72 -15.72 -15.83
CA ALA A 138 7.26 -15.24 -17.14
C ALA A 138 6.83 -13.76 -17.10
N ARG A 139 6.20 -13.31 -16.00
CA ARG A 139 5.84 -11.90 -15.78
C ARG A 139 7.08 -11.02 -15.63
N ALA A 140 8.05 -11.41 -14.80
CA ALA A 140 9.30 -10.68 -14.61
C ALA A 140 10.04 -10.48 -15.94
N LYS A 141 10.15 -11.54 -16.75
CA LYS A 141 10.75 -11.48 -18.09
C LYS A 141 10.06 -10.45 -18.99
N ARG A 142 8.72 -10.47 -19.05
CA ARG A 142 7.97 -9.46 -19.83
C ARG A 142 8.20 -8.05 -19.33
N ILE A 143 8.27 -7.85 -18.01
CA ILE A 143 8.54 -6.54 -17.42
C ILE A 143 9.92 -6.03 -17.83
N VAL A 144 10.95 -6.89 -17.77
CA VAL A 144 12.30 -6.51 -18.22
C VAL A 144 12.30 -6.14 -19.70
N MET A 145 11.70 -6.95 -20.57
CA MET A 145 11.58 -6.63 -21.99
C MET A 145 10.83 -5.32 -22.26
N GLN A 146 9.74 -5.05 -21.55
CA GLN A 146 8.98 -3.80 -21.71
C GLN A 146 9.78 -2.57 -21.25
N ALA A 147 10.51 -2.68 -20.16
CA ALA A 147 11.29 -1.59 -19.61
C ALA A 147 12.55 -1.25 -20.42
N THR A 148 13.14 -2.24 -21.08
CA THR A 148 14.47 -2.11 -21.72
C THR A 148 14.43 -2.27 -23.24
N GLN A 149 13.32 -2.73 -23.80
CA GLN A 149 13.17 -3.08 -25.22
C GLN A 149 14.16 -4.17 -25.69
N CYS A 150 14.71 -4.97 -24.80
CA CYS A 150 15.61 -6.08 -25.13
C CYS A 150 14.86 -7.31 -25.65
N THR A 151 15.62 -8.28 -26.22
CA THR A 151 15.06 -9.57 -26.64
C THR A 151 14.72 -10.46 -25.46
N GLU A 152 13.98 -11.54 -25.72
CA GLU A 152 13.60 -12.51 -24.68
C GLU A 152 14.81 -13.24 -24.10
N GLU A 153 15.81 -13.54 -24.92
CA GLU A 153 17.04 -14.20 -24.53
C GLU A 153 17.85 -13.31 -23.56
N VAL A 154 18.05 -12.04 -23.92
CA VAL A 154 18.76 -11.07 -23.06
C VAL A 154 18.04 -10.89 -21.72
N ALA A 155 16.70 -10.79 -21.76
CA ALA A 155 15.91 -10.66 -20.54
C ALA A 155 16.04 -11.90 -19.62
N ALA A 156 16.04 -13.10 -20.21
CA ALA A 156 16.15 -14.35 -19.45
C ALA A 156 17.55 -14.52 -18.83
N GLU A 157 18.59 -14.26 -19.60
CA GLU A 157 19.99 -14.34 -19.12
C GLU A 157 20.26 -13.33 -18.01
N THR A 158 19.84 -12.08 -18.20
CA THR A 158 20.07 -11.01 -17.21
C THR A 158 19.25 -11.24 -15.95
N LEU A 159 18.00 -11.74 -16.06
CA LEU A 159 17.21 -12.13 -14.89
C LEU A 159 17.87 -13.27 -14.11
N SER A 160 18.46 -14.24 -14.78
CA SER A 160 19.19 -15.33 -14.13
C SER A 160 20.41 -14.79 -13.37
N ALA A 161 21.17 -13.88 -13.97
CA ALA A 161 22.32 -13.20 -13.33
C ALA A 161 21.92 -12.31 -12.16
N ALA A 162 20.70 -11.77 -12.18
CA ALA A 162 20.12 -10.90 -11.16
C ALA A 162 19.29 -11.65 -10.10
N ASP A 163 19.46 -12.96 -9.91
CA ASP A 163 18.68 -13.79 -8.96
C ASP A 163 17.14 -13.65 -9.13
N ASN A 164 16.69 -13.49 -10.36
CA ASN A 164 15.29 -13.24 -10.73
C ASN A 164 14.70 -11.91 -10.21
N HIS A 165 15.54 -10.94 -9.84
CA HIS A 165 15.12 -9.59 -9.47
C HIS A 165 14.95 -8.70 -10.70
N ALA A 166 13.71 -8.47 -11.13
CA ALA A 166 13.43 -7.71 -12.36
C ALA A 166 14.00 -6.28 -12.33
N LYS A 167 13.89 -5.57 -11.20
CA LYS A 167 14.44 -4.21 -11.04
C LYS A 167 15.95 -4.18 -11.28
N LEU A 168 16.67 -5.15 -10.73
CA LEU A 168 18.12 -5.26 -10.89
C LEU A 168 18.51 -5.59 -12.34
N ALA A 169 17.82 -6.54 -12.96
CA ALA A 169 18.02 -6.89 -14.36
C ALA A 169 17.78 -5.70 -15.32
N ILE A 170 16.72 -4.91 -15.06
CA ILE A 170 16.45 -3.69 -15.83
C ILE A 170 17.63 -2.71 -15.69
N LEU A 171 18.11 -2.48 -14.47
CA LEU A 171 19.24 -1.57 -14.26
C LEU A 171 20.50 -2.04 -14.99
N MET A 172 20.85 -3.31 -14.86
CA MET A 172 22.00 -3.91 -15.57
C MET A 172 21.94 -3.66 -17.06
N ILE A 173 20.80 -3.88 -17.69
CA ILE A 173 20.60 -3.69 -19.14
C ILE A 173 20.70 -2.20 -19.51
N LEU A 174 19.97 -1.33 -18.80
CA LEU A 174 19.91 0.11 -19.14
C LEU A 174 21.24 0.83 -18.89
N THR A 175 22.05 0.37 -17.94
CA THR A 175 23.34 0.98 -17.60
C THR A 175 24.53 0.22 -18.17
N ASN A 176 24.32 -0.96 -18.76
CA ASN A 176 25.36 -1.87 -19.24
C ASN A 176 26.41 -2.17 -18.15
N THR A 177 25.96 -2.50 -16.94
CA THR A 177 26.81 -2.81 -15.78
C THR A 177 26.58 -4.24 -15.32
N ASP A 178 27.57 -4.78 -14.58
CA ASP A 178 27.44 -6.07 -13.89
C ASP A 178 26.48 -5.97 -12.68
N VAL A 179 26.16 -7.13 -12.10
CA VAL A 179 25.21 -7.26 -11.01
C VAL A 179 25.62 -6.51 -9.75
N ASP A 180 26.91 -6.52 -9.42
CA ASP A 180 27.43 -5.91 -8.18
C ASP A 180 27.42 -4.39 -8.28
N THR A 181 27.84 -3.86 -9.42
CA THR A 181 27.76 -2.42 -9.73
C THR A 181 26.30 -1.95 -9.73
N ALA A 182 25.40 -2.69 -10.36
CA ALA A 182 23.96 -2.36 -10.39
C ALA A 182 23.34 -2.39 -8.98
N ARG A 183 23.70 -3.36 -8.12
CA ARG A 183 23.26 -3.41 -6.71
C ARG A 183 23.73 -2.17 -5.93
N LYS A 184 24.97 -1.76 -6.12
CA LYS A 184 25.52 -0.57 -5.48
C LYS A 184 24.77 0.69 -5.89
N HIS A 185 24.59 0.92 -7.20
CA HIS A 185 23.84 2.08 -7.72
C HIS A 185 22.40 2.11 -7.21
N LEU A 186 21.75 0.96 -7.13
CA LEU A 186 20.40 0.86 -6.62
C LEU A 186 20.31 1.21 -5.12
N ALA A 187 21.29 0.75 -4.34
CA ALA A 187 21.38 1.08 -2.91
C ALA A 187 21.66 2.57 -2.68
N GLU A 188 22.59 3.17 -3.42
CA GLU A 188 22.91 4.61 -3.38
C GLU A 188 21.69 5.48 -3.75
N SER A 189 20.84 4.96 -4.64
CA SER A 189 19.59 5.60 -5.05
C SER A 189 18.39 5.21 -4.18
N GLN A 190 18.59 4.63 -3.00
CA GLN A 190 17.54 4.22 -2.06
C GLN A 190 16.49 3.30 -2.70
N GLY A 191 16.89 2.48 -3.64
CA GLY A 191 16.00 1.55 -4.36
C GLY A 191 15.21 2.16 -5.53
N TYR A 192 15.41 3.44 -5.85
CA TYR A 192 14.75 4.08 -6.99
C TYR A 192 15.50 3.81 -8.29
N LEU A 193 14.89 3.06 -9.18
CA LEU A 193 15.49 2.67 -10.46
C LEU A 193 15.84 3.90 -11.33
N ARG A 194 14.95 4.89 -11.41
CA ARG A 194 15.19 6.12 -12.18
C ARG A 194 16.40 6.91 -11.65
N GLY A 195 16.58 6.98 -10.33
CA GLY A 195 17.76 7.59 -9.71
C GLY A 195 19.04 6.82 -10.05
N ALA A 196 18.99 5.49 -9.95
CA ALA A 196 20.12 4.63 -10.27
C ALA A 196 20.57 4.71 -11.74
N ILE A 197 19.64 4.90 -12.68
CA ILE A 197 19.94 5.11 -14.10
C ILE A 197 20.58 6.48 -14.33
N GLY A 198 20.13 7.52 -13.61
CA GLY A 198 20.60 8.91 -13.77
C GLY A 198 22.02 9.18 -13.26
N HIS A 199 22.67 8.23 -12.57
CA HIS A 199 24.08 8.29 -12.22
C HIS A 199 25.02 8.12 -13.44
N ARG A 200 24.48 7.96 -14.63
CA ARG A 200 25.26 8.00 -15.87
C ARG A 200 25.28 9.42 -16.41
N GLU A 201 26.44 10.04 -16.50
CA GLU A 201 26.70 11.05 -17.53
C GLU A 201 26.41 10.38 -18.87
N ILE A 202 25.34 10.81 -19.53
CA ILE A 202 25.05 10.39 -20.91
C ILE A 202 26.18 10.94 -21.76
N PRO A 203 26.94 10.11 -22.48
CA PRO A 203 28.04 10.57 -23.33
C PRO A 203 27.53 11.45 -24.48
#